data_98a24fc79e701acc2c16c499af304a61
#
_entry.id   98a24fc79e701acc2c16c499af304a61
#
_cell.length_a   1.000
_cell.length_b   1.000
_cell.length_c   1.000
_cell.angle_alpha   90.00
_cell.angle_beta   90.00
_cell.angle_gamma   90.00
#
_symmetry.space_group_name_H-M   'P 1'
#
loop_
_entity.id
_entity.type
_entity.pdbx_description
1 polymer ?
#
loop_
_entity_poly.entity_id
_entity_poly.type
_entity_poly.pdbx_seq_one_letter_code
_entity_poly.pdbx_strand_id
1 'polypeptide(L)'
;SYIEQLGLSFVALRLNVTPETVDAQHQQLLRYVLPASQNSLKVQLAEDAKRIKDNNVNSTFYMTSMRAWPAENRVDIRGELKTWIGDSKPYSEIKSYV
;
A
#
# COMPACT_ATOMS: atom_id res chain seq x y z
N SER A 1 7.67 15.20 9.23
CA SER A 1 6.60 15.29 10.23
C SER A 1 6.01 13.92 10.51
N TYR A 2 5.28 13.82 11.61
CA TYR A 2 4.65 12.56 12.00
C TYR A 2 3.66 12.05 10.95
N ILE A 3 2.84 12.93 10.40
CA ILE A 3 1.83 12.54 9.40
C ILE A 3 2.47 12.11 8.08
N GLU A 4 3.59 12.72 7.70
CA GLU A 4 4.34 12.30 6.52
C GLU A 4 4.89 10.88 6.71
N GLN A 5 5.51 10.60 7.85
CA GLN A 5 6.03 9.28 8.15
C GLN A 5 4.94 8.22 8.21
N LEU A 6 3.79 8.58 8.81
CA LEU A 6 2.65 7.68 8.88
C LEU A 6 2.12 7.33 7.49
N GLY A 7 1.97 8.34 6.63
CA GLY A 7 1.53 8.15 5.26
C GLY A 7 2.48 7.30 4.44
N LEU A 8 3.78 7.56 4.57
CA LEU A 8 4.81 6.77 3.89
C LEU A 8 4.78 5.30 4.32
N SER A 9 4.67 5.05 5.63
CA SER A 9 4.59 3.69 6.16
C SER A 9 3.36 2.96 5.63
N PHE A 10 2.22 3.63 5.62
CA PHE A 10 0.96 3.05 5.14
C PHE A 10 1.06 2.66 3.66
N VAL A 11 1.55 3.58 2.83
CA VAL A 11 1.70 3.33 1.39
C VAL A 11 2.72 2.22 1.13
N ALA A 12 3.85 2.23 1.83
CA ALA A 12 4.87 1.21 1.67
C ALA A 12 4.34 -0.18 2.04
N LEU A 13 3.63 -0.30 3.16
CA LEU A 13 3.07 -1.58 3.59
C LEU A 13 2.00 -2.11 2.62
N ARG A 14 1.28 -1.23 1.96
CA ARG A 14 0.21 -1.64 1.06
C ARG A 14 0.68 -1.91 -0.36
N LEU A 15 1.68 -1.19 -0.85
CA LEU A 15 2.07 -1.21 -2.25
C LEU A 15 3.36 -1.96 -2.56
N ASN A 16 4.26 -2.10 -1.57
CA ASN A 16 5.48 -2.88 -1.74
C ASN A 16 5.24 -4.29 -1.22
N VAL A 17 4.72 -5.15 -2.07
CA VAL A 17 4.30 -6.50 -1.63
C VAL A 17 4.80 -7.57 -2.58
N THR A 18 5.01 -8.74 -2.00
CA THR A 18 5.25 -9.98 -2.71
C THR A 18 4.33 -11.05 -2.13
N PRO A 19 4.14 -12.20 -2.79
CA PRO A 19 3.36 -13.29 -2.20
C PRO A 19 3.86 -13.74 -0.83
N GLU A 20 5.18 -13.64 -0.60
CA GLU A 20 5.79 -14.06 0.65
C GLU A 20 5.63 -13.05 1.78
N THR A 21 5.50 -11.77 1.47
CA THR A 21 5.50 -10.69 2.47
C THR A 21 4.12 -10.13 2.78
N VAL A 22 3.14 -10.37 1.92
CA VAL A 22 1.85 -9.68 1.97
C VAL A 22 1.11 -9.87 3.29
N ASP A 23 1.09 -11.07 3.84
CA ASP A 23 0.34 -11.34 5.07
C ASP A 23 0.92 -10.58 6.27
N ALA A 24 2.24 -10.62 6.43
CA ALA A 24 2.91 -9.90 7.52
C ALA A 24 2.74 -8.39 7.37
N GLN A 25 2.82 -7.88 6.15
CA GLN A 25 2.63 -6.46 5.89
C GLN A 25 1.20 -6.01 6.16
N HIS A 26 0.21 -6.82 5.81
CA HIS A 26 -1.19 -6.51 6.10
C HIS A 26 -1.48 -6.49 7.61
N GLN A 27 -0.85 -7.38 8.39
CA GLN A 27 -0.99 -7.35 9.84
C GLN A 27 -0.42 -6.06 10.43
N GLN A 28 0.72 -5.60 9.94
CA GLN A 28 1.29 -4.32 10.36
C GLN A 28 0.41 -3.15 9.96
N LEU A 29 -0.13 -3.19 8.74
CA LEU A 29 -1.02 -2.14 8.24
C LEU A 29 -2.24 -1.96 9.13
N LEU A 30 -2.84 -3.05 9.59
CA LEU A 30 -4.02 -3.00 10.46
C LEU A 30 -3.77 -2.31 11.79
N ARG A 31 -2.52 -2.27 12.26
CA ARG A 31 -2.17 -1.57 13.49
C ARG A 31 -2.31 -0.05 13.39
N TYR A 32 -2.29 0.49 12.18
CA TYR A 32 -2.44 1.93 11.94
C TYR A 32 -3.89 2.34 11.75
N VAL A 33 -4.83 1.41 11.83
CA VAL A 33 -6.24 1.65 11.52
C VAL A 33 -7.06 1.60 12.79
N LEU A 34 -7.98 2.56 12.92
CA LEU A 34 -8.89 2.60 14.06
C LEU A 34 -9.77 1.35 14.11
N PRO A 35 -10.12 0.85 15.32
CA PRO A 35 -10.91 -0.38 15.46
C PRO A 35 -12.21 -0.36 14.65
N ALA A 36 -12.87 0.78 14.54
CA ALA A 36 -14.12 0.89 13.79
C ALA A 36 -13.97 0.59 12.29
N SER A 37 -12.76 0.78 11.73
CA SER A 37 -12.48 0.57 10.31
C SER A 37 -11.77 -0.74 10.01
N GLN A 38 -11.33 -1.47 11.04
CA GLN A 38 -10.50 -2.66 10.85
C GLN A 38 -11.22 -3.78 10.10
N ASN A 39 -12.50 -4.03 10.40
CA ASN A 39 -13.21 -5.14 9.77
C ASN A 39 -13.36 -4.95 8.26
N SER A 40 -13.70 -3.74 7.83
CA SER A 40 -13.81 -3.40 6.40
C SER A 40 -12.46 -3.55 5.71
N LEU A 41 -11.40 -3.06 6.32
CA LEU A 41 -10.07 -3.16 5.74
C LEU A 41 -9.59 -4.61 5.69
N LYS A 42 -9.88 -5.41 6.72
CA LYS A 42 -9.51 -6.84 6.72
C LYS A 42 -10.09 -7.58 5.52
N VAL A 43 -11.34 -7.29 5.16
CA VAL A 43 -11.98 -7.91 4.00
C VAL A 43 -11.24 -7.53 2.71
N GLN A 44 -10.94 -6.26 2.54
CA GLN A 44 -10.21 -5.77 1.37
C GLN A 44 -8.81 -6.37 1.30
N LEU A 45 -8.10 -6.41 2.41
CA LEU A 45 -6.74 -6.94 2.47
C LEU A 45 -6.73 -8.46 2.20
N ALA A 46 -7.74 -9.19 2.67
CA ALA A 46 -7.85 -10.62 2.39
C ALA A 46 -8.03 -10.89 0.90
N GLU A 47 -8.86 -10.10 0.22
CA GLU A 47 -9.04 -10.20 -1.22
C GLU A 47 -7.75 -9.87 -1.97
N ASP A 48 -7.05 -8.81 -1.55
CA ASP A 48 -5.77 -8.43 -2.14
C ASP A 48 -4.72 -9.53 -1.94
N ALA A 49 -4.64 -10.09 -0.74
CA ALA A 49 -3.67 -11.16 -0.44
C ALA A 49 -3.92 -12.39 -1.30
N LYS A 50 -5.18 -12.77 -1.46
CA LYS A 50 -5.53 -13.91 -2.32
C LYS A 50 -5.10 -13.67 -3.77
N ARG A 51 -5.39 -12.49 -4.32
CA ARG A 51 -5.00 -12.12 -5.68
C ARG A 51 -3.47 -12.12 -5.84
N ILE A 52 -2.77 -11.55 -4.86
CA ILE A 52 -1.32 -11.48 -4.90
C ILE A 52 -0.68 -12.86 -4.91
N LYS A 53 -1.20 -13.77 -4.07
CA LYS A 53 -0.68 -15.14 -3.99
C LYS A 53 -1.07 -15.99 -5.20
N ASP A 54 -2.34 -15.93 -5.60
CA ASP A 54 -2.85 -16.76 -6.69
C ASP A 54 -2.23 -16.40 -8.04
N ASN A 55 -1.91 -15.14 -8.24
CA ASN A 55 -1.37 -14.65 -9.51
C ASN A 55 0.13 -14.34 -9.46
N ASN A 56 0.79 -14.65 -8.36
CA ASN A 56 2.21 -14.35 -8.16
C ASN A 56 2.51 -12.87 -8.46
N VAL A 57 1.83 -11.99 -7.76
CA VAL A 57 1.98 -10.54 -7.94
C VAL A 57 3.10 -10.01 -7.07
N ASN A 58 3.99 -9.25 -7.68
CA ASN A 58 5.02 -8.49 -6.96
C ASN A 58 4.85 -7.03 -7.36
N SER A 59 4.89 -6.11 -6.40
CA SER A 59 4.77 -4.69 -6.72
C SER A 59 5.75 -3.87 -5.89
N THR A 60 6.15 -2.73 -6.45
CA THR A 60 7.01 -1.75 -5.80
C THR A 60 6.52 -0.36 -6.15
N PHE A 61 6.40 0.49 -5.13
CA PHE A 61 5.99 1.87 -5.31
C PHE A 61 7.21 2.79 -5.18
N TYR A 62 7.42 3.62 -6.20
CA TYR A 62 8.50 4.61 -6.24
C TYR A 62 7.89 5.99 -6.08
N MET A 63 8.05 6.56 -4.89
CA MET A 63 7.51 7.88 -4.59
C MET A 63 8.27 8.96 -5.37
N THR A 64 7.52 9.85 -6.03
CA THR A 64 8.09 10.99 -6.75
C THR A 64 7.86 12.32 -6.03
N SER A 65 6.77 12.44 -5.28
CA SER A 65 6.50 13.65 -4.49
C SER A 65 5.61 13.35 -3.30
N MET A 66 5.74 14.18 -2.28
CA MET A 66 4.90 14.12 -1.10
C MET A 66 4.66 15.53 -0.58
N ARG A 67 3.42 15.81 -0.19
CA ARG A 67 3.05 17.07 0.41
C ARG A 67 2.09 16.82 1.56
N ALA A 68 2.34 17.46 2.70
CA ALA A 68 1.54 17.27 3.90
C ALA A 68 0.81 18.57 4.28
N TRP A 69 -0.41 18.41 4.79
CA TRP A 69 -1.21 19.44 5.44
C TRP A 69 -1.56 18.96 6.84
N PRO A 70 -0.66 19.14 7.82
CA PRO A 70 -0.86 18.56 9.16
C PRO A 70 -2.14 19.04 9.83
N ALA A 71 -2.54 20.31 9.61
CA ALA A 71 -3.77 20.86 10.21
C ALA A 71 -5.03 20.15 9.70
N GLU A 72 -4.97 19.52 8.54
CA GLU A 72 -6.08 18.80 7.93
C GLU A 72 -5.93 17.28 8.08
N ASN A 73 -4.89 16.81 8.78
CA ASN A 73 -4.55 15.39 8.85
C ASN A 73 -4.49 14.74 7.47
N ARG A 74 -3.87 15.46 6.53
CA ARG A 74 -3.82 15.04 5.14
C ARG A 74 -2.40 14.99 4.64
N VAL A 75 -2.10 13.95 3.86
CA VAL A 75 -0.86 13.87 3.10
C VAL A 75 -1.18 13.38 1.69
N ASP A 76 -0.59 14.04 0.69
CA ASP A 76 -0.69 13.63 -0.71
C ASP A 76 0.62 12.97 -1.09
N ILE A 77 0.56 11.75 -1.59
CA ILE A 77 1.73 10.99 -2.03
C ILE A 77 1.50 10.60 -3.48
N ARG A 78 2.47 10.89 -4.33
CA ARG A 78 2.45 10.54 -5.74
C ARG A 78 3.66 9.70 -6.09
N GLY A 79 3.50 8.81 -7.04
CA GLY A 79 4.59 8.00 -7.49
C GLY A 79 4.20 7.04 -8.59
N GLU A 80 5.12 6.16 -8.92
CA GLU A 80 4.95 5.12 -9.91
C GLU A 80 4.85 3.77 -9.21
N LEU A 81 3.78 3.04 -9.48
CA LEU A 81 3.62 1.66 -9.01
C LEU A 81 4.00 0.73 -10.14
N LYS A 82 5.05 -0.04 -9.95
CA LYS A 82 5.43 -1.12 -10.86
C LYS A 82 4.90 -2.44 -10.36
N THR A 83 4.28 -3.19 -11.24
CA THR A 83 3.66 -4.47 -10.91
C THR A 83 4.12 -5.54 -11.88
N TRP A 84 4.54 -6.67 -11.31
CA TRP A 84 4.91 -7.88 -12.05
C TRP A 84 3.89 -8.96 -11.71
N ILE A 85 3.29 -9.57 -12.73
CA ILE A 85 2.29 -10.64 -12.56
C ILE A 85 2.84 -11.90 -13.22
N GLY A 86 3.23 -12.88 -12.41
CA GLY A 86 3.83 -14.11 -12.88
C GLY A 86 5.09 -13.81 -13.70
N ASP A 87 5.19 -14.40 -14.88
CA ASP A 87 6.29 -14.20 -15.81
C ASP A 87 6.04 -13.09 -16.83
N SER A 88 4.94 -12.36 -16.68
CA SER A 88 4.58 -11.28 -17.58
C SER A 88 5.54 -10.10 -17.44
N LYS A 89 5.59 -9.25 -18.48
CA LYS A 89 6.34 -8.01 -18.40
C LYS A 89 5.72 -7.09 -17.35
N PRO A 90 6.54 -6.34 -16.59
CA PRO A 90 6.01 -5.39 -15.62
C PRO A 90 5.22 -4.28 -16.32
N TYR A 91 4.21 -3.78 -15.65
CA TYR A 91 3.50 -2.59 -16.07
C TYR A 91 3.57 -1.52 -14.98
N SER A 92 3.46 -0.27 -15.41
CA SER A 92 3.59 0.87 -14.51
C SER A 92 2.33 1.70 -14.51
N GLU A 93 1.98 2.21 -13.32
CA GLU A 93 0.85 3.11 -13.14
C GLU A 93 1.30 4.33 -12.36
N ILE A 94 0.80 5.50 -12.75
CA ILE A 94 1.00 6.72 -11.94
C ILE A 94 -0.11 6.74 -10.89
N LYS A 95 0.29 6.76 -9.62
CA LYS A 95 -0.64 6.73 -8.50
C LYS A 95 -0.54 7.98 -7.66
N SER A 96 -1.68 8.40 -7.13
CA SER A 96 -1.77 9.53 -6.21
C SER A 96 -2.66 9.12 -5.03
N TYR A 97 -2.17 9.31 -3.81
CA TYR A 97 -2.88 8.96 -2.59
C TYR A 97 -3.02 10.19 -1.71
N VAL A 98 -4.22 10.36 -1.17
CA VAL A 98 -4.57 11.49 -0.31
C VAL A 98 -4.90 11.03 1.09
#